data_10c8d4628b56ea5a4dac83d3ff3736bb
#
_entry.id   10c8d4628b56ea5a4dac83d3ff3736bb
#
_cell.length_a   1.000
_cell.length_b   1.000
_cell.length_c   1.000
_cell.angle_alpha   90.00
_cell.angle_beta   90.00
_cell.angle_gamma   90.00
#
_symmetry.space_group_name_H-M   'P 1'
#
loop_
_entity.id
_entity.type
_entity.pdbx_description
1 polymer ?
#
loop_
_entity_poly.entity_id
_entity_poly.type
_entity_poly.pdbx_seq_one_letter_code
_entity_poly.pdbx_strand_id
1 'polypeptide(L)'
;MEFISAGPFCAGPPAVCIALSNVTSPIKTAIVGASGYSGEELVRLLLGHPRVELAAVTSRQYAGQSLAHVFPRYAGDPRCRQLCFSEPKADLLKKAAQVVFLALPHGVAAEFAGPLLKMGCKVIDLSADFRLKSPALYREFYGREHPAPALLEQAVYGLPEWYRADIKKASLIASPGCYPTSILLPVLPLLKAGLVRSNGLIADSLSGVTGAGRKVELDYLFAECNESARPYAIPKHRHLSEIEEQLSLAAGQAVVLQFSPHLIPVNRGILTTLYLSPAKPLAGDQIAQCYQKAYGQEPFVRLLEGEALPDTKNVTGTNRIEIAWRLDVRTGRLIVMSAIDNITKGASGQAVQSMNILCGFPETAGLI
;
A
#
# COMPACT_ATOMS: atom_id res chain seq x y z
N MET A 1 -44.48 -26.03 -27.69
CA MET A 1 -43.97 -26.42 -26.35
C MET A 1 -42.85 -27.42 -26.59
N GLU A 2 -41.64 -26.93 -26.68
CA GLU A 2 -40.44 -27.78 -26.83
C GLU A 2 -39.68 -27.71 -25.51
N PHE A 3 -39.44 -28.86 -24.90
CA PHE A 3 -38.67 -28.99 -23.67
C PHE A 3 -37.16 -28.90 -24.00
N ILE A 4 -36.48 -27.88 -23.43
CA ILE A 4 -35.04 -27.76 -23.48
C ILE A 4 -34.46 -28.70 -22.41
N SER A 5 -33.70 -29.73 -22.86
CA SER A 5 -33.02 -30.68 -21.99
C SER A 5 -31.81 -30.01 -21.33
N ALA A 6 -31.74 -30.11 -20.01
CA ALA A 6 -30.57 -29.71 -19.21
C ALA A 6 -29.40 -30.67 -19.49
N GLY A 7 -28.27 -30.11 -19.94
CA GLY A 7 -27.02 -30.84 -20.08
C GLY A 7 -26.34 -31.13 -18.72
N PRO A 8 -25.41 -32.08 -18.64
CA PRO A 8 -24.85 -32.56 -17.38
C PRO A 8 -23.95 -31.54 -16.70
N PHE A 9 -24.15 -31.37 -15.40
CA PHE A 9 -23.24 -30.64 -14.49
C PHE A 9 -21.85 -31.27 -14.52
N CYS A 10 -20.83 -30.51 -14.91
CA CYS A 10 -19.44 -30.89 -14.71
C CYS A 10 -19.15 -30.90 -13.19
N ALA A 11 -18.96 -32.08 -12.64
CA ALA A 11 -18.40 -32.24 -11.31
C ALA A 11 -16.94 -31.77 -11.30
N GLY A 12 -16.65 -30.70 -10.59
CA GLY A 12 -15.29 -30.23 -10.36
C GLY A 12 -14.50 -31.25 -9.52
N PRO A 13 -13.16 -31.24 -9.61
CA PRO A 13 -12.33 -32.16 -8.82
C PRO A 13 -12.54 -31.94 -7.31
N PRO A 14 -12.42 -33.00 -6.48
CA PRO A 14 -12.62 -32.90 -5.04
C PRO A 14 -11.60 -31.94 -4.43
N ALA A 15 -12.08 -31.05 -3.54
CA ALA A 15 -11.23 -30.15 -2.77
C ALA A 15 -10.21 -30.99 -1.97
N VAL A 16 -8.94 -30.88 -2.32
CA VAL A 16 -7.83 -31.44 -1.55
C VAL A 16 -7.76 -30.67 -0.24
N CYS A 17 -8.27 -31.25 0.84
CA CYS A 17 -8.00 -30.82 2.19
C CYS A 17 -6.49 -31.01 2.46
N ILE A 18 -5.68 -30.00 2.24
CA ILE A 18 -4.30 -29.98 2.71
C ILE A 18 -4.37 -29.88 4.23
N ALA A 19 -4.03 -30.96 4.90
CA ALA A 19 -3.89 -31.01 6.35
C ALA A 19 -2.84 -29.97 6.78
N LEU A 20 -3.28 -28.97 7.52
CA LEU A 20 -2.41 -27.96 8.18
C LEU A 20 -1.67 -28.65 9.34
N SER A 21 -0.59 -29.38 9.03
CA SER A 21 0.34 -29.89 10.03
C SER A 21 1.36 -28.79 10.37
N ASN A 22 1.51 -28.50 11.67
CA ASN A 22 2.31 -27.53 12.39
C ASN A 22 1.63 -26.16 12.60
N VAL A 23 0.68 -26.13 13.52
CA VAL A 23 0.15 -24.90 14.10
C VAL A 23 1.18 -24.34 15.08
N THR A 24 2.13 -23.56 14.57
CA THR A 24 2.85 -22.59 15.41
C THR A 24 1.83 -21.59 15.94
N SER A 25 1.90 -21.24 17.23
CA SER A 25 1.00 -20.23 17.83
C SER A 25 0.93 -18.98 16.95
N PRO A 26 -0.25 -18.36 16.80
CA PRO A 26 -0.40 -17.17 15.98
C PRO A 26 0.53 -16.04 16.46
N ILE A 27 1.10 -15.30 15.52
CA ILE A 27 1.93 -14.13 15.86
C ILE A 27 1.01 -13.02 16.38
N LYS A 28 1.35 -12.49 17.55
CA LYS A 28 0.62 -11.36 18.14
C LYS A 28 1.03 -10.05 17.50
N THR A 29 0.03 -9.28 17.08
CA THR A 29 0.19 -8.00 16.42
C THR A 29 -0.48 -6.88 17.21
N ALA A 30 0.02 -5.66 17.04
CA ALA A 30 -0.60 -4.47 17.59
C ALA A 30 -0.71 -3.37 16.53
N ILE A 31 -1.71 -2.50 16.66
CA ILE A 31 -1.89 -1.34 15.80
C ILE A 31 -1.87 -0.08 16.66
N VAL A 32 -0.91 0.81 16.39
CA VAL A 32 -0.87 2.16 16.97
C VAL A 32 -1.57 3.11 16.02
N GLY A 33 -2.65 3.77 16.50
CA GLY A 33 -3.48 4.63 15.67
C GLY A 33 -4.59 3.87 14.93
N ALA A 34 -5.15 2.82 15.52
CA ALA A 34 -6.16 1.96 14.90
C ALA A 34 -7.48 2.67 14.56
N SER A 35 -7.74 3.88 15.04
CA SER A 35 -8.98 4.63 14.77
C SER A 35 -8.97 5.43 13.46
N GLY A 36 -7.83 5.54 12.77
CA GLY A 36 -7.74 6.13 11.43
C GLY A 36 -8.21 5.16 10.33
N TYR A 37 -8.41 5.64 9.08
CA TYR A 37 -8.85 4.78 7.97
C TYR A 37 -7.89 3.62 7.68
N SER A 38 -6.58 3.88 7.63
CA SER A 38 -5.58 2.80 7.46
C SER A 38 -5.54 1.87 8.67
N GLY A 39 -5.70 2.42 9.90
CA GLY A 39 -5.78 1.61 11.11
C GLY A 39 -6.99 0.70 11.15
N GLU A 40 -8.18 1.19 10.76
CA GLU A 40 -9.40 0.41 10.66
C GLU A 40 -9.30 -0.68 9.58
N GLU A 41 -8.66 -0.39 8.45
CA GLU A 41 -8.40 -1.38 7.41
C GLU A 41 -7.42 -2.46 7.89
N LEU A 42 -6.37 -2.10 8.66
CA LEU A 42 -5.50 -3.08 9.32
C LEU A 42 -6.29 -3.97 10.29
N VAL A 43 -7.21 -3.40 11.08
CA VAL A 43 -8.11 -4.18 11.95
C VAL A 43 -8.87 -5.21 11.13
N ARG A 44 -9.50 -4.81 10.01
CA ARG A 44 -10.25 -5.71 9.14
C ARG A 44 -9.41 -6.87 8.62
N LEU A 45 -8.21 -6.55 8.12
CA LEU A 45 -7.31 -7.54 7.54
C LEU A 45 -6.75 -8.50 8.59
N LEU A 46 -6.33 -7.99 9.76
CA LEU A 46 -5.72 -8.80 10.81
C LEU A 46 -6.73 -9.68 11.55
N LEU A 47 -7.99 -9.24 11.71
CA LEU A 47 -9.07 -10.07 12.26
C LEU A 47 -9.36 -11.29 11.36
N GLY A 48 -9.24 -11.14 10.04
CA GLY A 48 -9.42 -12.21 9.06
C GLY A 48 -8.16 -13.04 8.78
N HIS A 49 -7.00 -12.70 9.37
CA HIS A 49 -5.74 -13.32 9.03
C HIS A 49 -5.56 -14.67 9.73
N PRO A 50 -5.25 -15.77 9.00
CA PRO A 50 -5.24 -17.15 9.56
C PRO A 50 -4.07 -17.43 10.50
N ARG A 51 -3.01 -16.61 10.52
CA ARG A 51 -1.74 -16.85 11.25
C ARG A 51 -1.43 -15.77 12.28
N VAL A 52 -2.35 -14.84 12.52
CA VAL A 52 -2.11 -13.63 13.35
C VAL A 52 -3.22 -13.50 14.40
N GLU A 53 -2.86 -13.00 15.56
CA GLU A 53 -3.76 -12.52 16.61
C GLU A 53 -3.60 -11.01 16.71
N LEU A 54 -4.69 -10.25 16.56
CA LEU A 54 -4.72 -8.83 16.88
C LEU A 54 -4.86 -8.67 18.40
N ALA A 55 -3.74 -8.46 19.08
CA ALA A 55 -3.66 -8.47 20.54
C ALA A 55 -3.81 -7.09 21.18
N ALA A 56 -3.53 -6.00 20.45
CA ALA A 56 -3.67 -4.64 20.96
C ALA A 56 -4.02 -3.63 19.88
N VAL A 57 -4.87 -2.67 20.22
CA VAL A 57 -5.21 -1.50 19.40
C VAL A 57 -5.10 -0.25 20.25
N THR A 58 -4.55 0.84 19.69
CA THR A 58 -4.42 2.08 20.44
C THR A 58 -5.07 3.27 19.75
N SER A 59 -5.60 4.16 20.58
CA SER A 59 -6.06 5.49 20.17
C SER A 59 -6.11 6.38 21.41
N ARG A 60 -5.59 7.60 21.31
CA ARG A 60 -5.72 8.59 22.40
C ARG A 60 -7.18 9.01 22.60
N GLN A 61 -7.95 9.13 21.52
CA GLN A 61 -9.34 9.59 21.54
C GLN A 61 -10.30 8.53 22.11
N TYR A 62 -10.06 7.24 21.85
CA TYR A 62 -10.98 6.16 22.18
C TYR A 62 -10.45 5.22 23.28
N ALA A 63 -9.44 5.63 24.05
CA ALA A 63 -8.90 4.83 25.15
C ALA A 63 -10.00 4.41 26.13
N GLY A 64 -10.03 3.12 26.48
CA GLY A 64 -11.05 2.50 27.35
C GLY A 64 -12.30 1.98 26.62
N GLN A 65 -12.51 2.34 25.35
CA GLN A 65 -13.68 1.88 24.58
C GLN A 65 -13.34 0.59 23.81
N SER A 66 -14.31 -0.32 23.70
CA SER A 66 -14.11 -1.55 22.92
C SER A 66 -14.06 -1.26 21.43
N LEU A 67 -13.34 -2.12 20.70
CA LEU A 67 -13.26 -2.05 19.24
C LEU A 67 -14.66 -2.12 18.60
N ALA A 68 -15.54 -2.98 19.12
CA ALA A 68 -16.91 -3.13 18.67
C ALA A 68 -17.76 -1.88 18.90
N HIS A 69 -17.49 -1.10 19.96
CA HIS A 69 -18.16 0.17 20.20
C HIS A 69 -17.74 1.25 19.21
N VAL A 70 -16.43 1.38 18.97
CA VAL A 70 -15.87 2.38 18.04
C VAL A 70 -16.18 2.04 16.59
N PHE A 71 -16.20 0.75 16.25
CA PHE A 71 -16.51 0.23 14.93
C PHE A 71 -17.65 -0.79 14.97
N PRO A 72 -18.93 -0.35 15.01
CA PRO A 72 -20.09 -1.23 15.14
C PRO A 72 -20.19 -2.36 14.12
N ARG A 73 -19.55 -2.20 12.94
CA ARG A 73 -19.48 -3.25 11.90
C ARG A 73 -18.82 -4.55 12.38
N TYR A 74 -17.99 -4.47 13.44
CA TYR A 74 -17.33 -5.64 14.04
C TYR A 74 -18.03 -6.15 15.32
N ALA A 75 -19.20 -5.62 15.68
CA ALA A 75 -19.90 -6.00 16.92
C ALA A 75 -20.30 -7.48 16.96
N GLY A 76 -20.41 -8.15 15.80
CA GLY A 76 -20.67 -9.59 15.70
C GLY A 76 -19.50 -10.48 16.12
N ASP A 77 -18.25 -9.98 16.12
CA ASP A 77 -17.06 -10.73 16.51
C ASP A 77 -16.81 -10.58 18.03
N PRO A 78 -16.82 -11.70 18.81
CA PRO A 78 -16.60 -11.66 20.25
C PRO A 78 -15.22 -11.07 20.63
N ARG A 79 -14.20 -11.26 19.79
CA ARG A 79 -12.84 -10.70 20.00
C ARG A 79 -12.90 -9.17 20.04
N CYS A 80 -13.72 -8.56 19.18
CA CYS A 80 -13.85 -7.10 19.09
C CYS A 80 -14.61 -6.49 20.27
N ARG A 81 -15.41 -7.26 20.98
CA ARG A 81 -16.07 -6.80 22.23
C ARG A 81 -15.09 -6.76 23.41
N GLN A 82 -14.11 -7.65 23.43
CA GLN A 82 -13.11 -7.76 24.49
C GLN A 82 -11.90 -6.87 24.25
N LEU A 83 -11.52 -6.65 22.98
CA LEU A 83 -10.38 -5.81 22.61
C LEU A 83 -10.74 -4.34 22.75
N CYS A 84 -10.17 -3.68 23.78
CA CYS A 84 -10.37 -2.26 24.04
C CYS A 84 -9.19 -1.44 23.53
N PHE A 85 -9.49 -0.23 23.04
CA PHE A 85 -8.46 0.75 22.74
C PHE A 85 -7.71 1.16 24.02
N SER A 86 -6.40 1.21 23.95
CA SER A 86 -5.55 1.74 25.01
C SER A 86 -4.81 2.99 24.54
N GLU A 87 -4.22 3.72 25.49
CA GLU A 87 -3.23 4.73 25.14
C GLU A 87 -1.98 4.07 24.52
N PRO A 88 -1.31 4.72 23.55
CA PRO A 88 -0.11 4.20 22.94
C PRO A 88 1.09 4.31 23.89
N LYS A 89 1.48 3.20 24.52
CA LYS A 89 2.67 3.10 25.39
C LYS A 89 3.55 1.95 24.91
N ALA A 90 4.81 2.23 24.57
CA ALA A 90 5.72 1.25 23.96
C ALA A 90 5.90 -0.02 24.80
N ASP A 91 6.01 0.12 26.14
CA ASP A 91 6.18 -1.02 27.06
C ASP A 91 4.95 -1.95 27.07
N LEU A 92 3.74 -1.38 26.98
CA LEU A 92 2.51 -2.17 26.91
C LEU A 92 2.40 -2.88 25.57
N LEU A 93 2.76 -2.22 24.47
CA LEU A 93 2.77 -2.78 23.13
C LEU A 93 3.75 -3.96 23.02
N LYS A 94 4.96 -3.83 23.60
CA LYS A 94 5.95 -4.91 23.64
C LYS A 94 5.45 -6.14 24.38
N LYS A 95 4.77 -5.97 25.50
CA LYS A 95 4.17 -7.08 26.24
C LYS A 95 3.06 -7.77 25.47
N ALA A 96 2.36 -7.03 24.62
CA ALA A 96 1.21 -7.51 23.86
C ALA A 96 1.57 -8.16 22.53
N ALA A 97 2.63 -7.69 21.82
CA ALA A 97 2.84 -8.04 20.41
C ALA A 97 4.31 -8.16 20.00
N GLN A 98 4.56 -8.99 18.99
CA GLN A 98 5.86 -9.14 18.32
C GLN A 98 5.99 -8.23 17.10
N VAL A 99 4.89 -7.95 16.40
CA VAL A 99 4.82 -7.05 15.24
C VAL A 99 3.90 -5.88 15.55
N VAL A 100 4.38 -4.66 15.34
CA VAL A 100 3.63 -3.44 15.62
C VAL A 100 3.49 -2.62 14.34
N PHE A 101 2.25 -2.33 13.96
CA PHE A 101 1.93 -1.41 12.89
C PHE A 101 1.76 0.01 13.43
N LEU A 102 2.41 0.98 12.81
CA LEU A 102 2.28 2.40 13.15
C LEU A 102 1.41 3.09 12.09
N ALA A 103 0.13 3.26 12.37
CA ALA A 103 -0.83 3.96 11.51
C ALA A 103 -1.07 5.39 12.04
N LEU A 104 0.01 6.16 12.11
CA LEU A 104 0.09 7.47 12.77
C LEU A 104 0.33 8.60 11.76
N PRO A 105 0.02 9.85 12.14
CA PRO A 105 0.44 11.01 11.37
C PRO A 105 1.97 11.10 11.24
N HIS A 106 2.43 11.77 10.19
CA HIS A 106 3.86 12.01 9.97
C HIS A 106 4.51 12.77 11.14
N GLY A 107 5.72 12.37 11.52
CA GLY A 107 6.50 12.92 12.62
C GLY A 107 6.11 12.39 13.99
N VAL A 108 5.15 11.47 14.09
CA VAL A 108 4.72 10.84 15.34
C VAL A 108 5.18 9.38 15.43
N ALA A 109 5.23 8.68 14.29
CA ALA A 109 5.60 7.26 14.28
C ALA A 109 7.04 7.02 14.78
N ALA A 110 7.94 7.94 14.51
CA ALA A 110 9.32 7.88 14.96
C ALA A 110 9.49 7.85 16.50
N GLU A 111 8.54 8.43 17.26
CA GLU A 111 8.52 8.38 18.72
C GLU A 111 8.37 6.95 19.25
N PHE A 112 7.66 6.10 18.51
CA PHE A 112 7.38 4.71 18.89
C PHE A 112 8.38 3.73 18.29
N ALA A 113 8.86 3.97 17.07
CA ALA A 113 9.69 3.03 16.34
C ALA A 113 10.98 2.69 17.10
N GLY A 114 11.74 3.69 17.54
CA GLY A 114 13.00 3.49 18.26
C GLY A 114 12.87 2.64 19.53
N PRO A 115 11.98 2.98 20.49
CA PRO A 115 11.72 2.16 21.66
C PRO A 115 11.28 0.74 21.34
N LEU A 116 10.34 0.54 20.40
CA LEU A 116 9.85 -0.79 20.02
C LEU A 116 10.95 -1.67 19.41
N LEU A 117 11.79 -1.11 18.53
CA LEU A 117 12.94 -1.82 17.96
C LEU A 117 13.96 -2.24 19.00
N LYS A 118 14.30 -1.34 19.94
CA LYS A 118 15.21 -1.65 21.07
C LYS A 118 14.69 -2.80 21.93
N MET A 119 13.37 -2.92 22.06
CA MET A 119 12.73 -4.01 22.77
C MET A 119 12.56 -5.29 21.94
N GLY A 120 13.03 -5.32 20.68
CA GLY A 120 13.00 -6.47 19.79
C GLY A 120 11.66 -6.70 19.07
N CYS A 121 10.77 -5.70 19.01
CA CYS A 121 9.60 -5.75 18.14
C CYS A 121 10.01 -5.56 16.67
N LYS A 122 9.25 -6.17 15.76
CA LYS A 122 9.26 -5.79 14.35
C LYS A 122 8.27 -4.64 14.17
N VAL A 123 8.68 -3.62 13.42
CA VAL A 123 7.88 -2.40 13.22
C VAL A 123 7.57 -2.20 11.76
N ILE A 124 6.29 -1.96 11.44
CA ILE A 124 5.83 -1.61 10.09
C ILE A 124 5.15 -0.25 10.17
N ASP A 125 5.83 0.75 9.62
CA ASP A 125 5.37 2.14 9.63
C ASP A 125 4.60 2.47 8.35
N LEU A 126 3.36 2.95 8.51
CA LEU A 126 2.51 3.43 7.42
C LEU A 126 2.61 4.96 7.24
N SER A 127 3.31 5.65 8.13
CA SER A 127 3.58 7.08 7.99
C SER A 127 4.68 7.33 6.93
N ALA A 128 5.08 8.57 6.77
CA ALA A 128 6.18 8.90 5.88
C ALA A 128 7.54 8.97 6.58
N ASP A 129 7.58 8.70 7.91
CA ASP A 129 8.77 9.01 8.72
C ASP A 129 10.02 8.24 8.27
N PHE A 130 9.86 7.03 7.74
CA PHE A 130 11.02 6.19 7.39
C PHE A 130 11.16 5.87 5.90
N ARG A 131 10.40 6.56 5.02
CA ARG A 131 10.39 6.26 3.59
C ARG A 131 11.60 6.81 2.83
N LEU A 132 12.13 7.96 3.29
CA LEU A 132 13.26 8.65 2.68
C LEU A 132 14.56 8.32 3.40
N LYS A 133 15.65 8.19 2.63
CA LYS A 133 16.98 7.99 3.22
C LYS A 133 17.64 9.29 3.68
N SER A 134 17.29 10.43 3.06
CA SER A 134 17.87 11.73 3.35
C SER A 134 17.05 12.53 4.38
N PRO A 135 17.61 12.88 5.57
CA PRO A 135 16.96 13.79 6.51
C PRO A 135 16.73 15.19 5.92
N ALA A 136 17.62 15.65 5.02
CA ALA A 136 17.48 16.94 4.36
C ALA A 136 16.28 16.96 3.43
N LEU A 137 16.07 15.90 2.65
CA LEU A 137 14.91 15.74 1.79
C LEU A 137 13.61 15.63 2.61
N TYR A 138 13.66 14.91 3.74
CA TYR A 138 12.53 14.87 4.68
C TYR A 138 12.16 16.27 5.16
N ARG A 139 13.14 17.07 5.63
CA ARG A 139 12.91 18.45 6.08
C ARG A 139 12.31 19.31 4.98
N GLU A 140 12.81 19.19 3.75
CA GLU A 140 12.33 19.96 2.59
C GLU A 140 10.84 19.72 2.29
N PHE A 141 10.41 18.42 2.32
CA PHE A 141 9.04 18.04 1.93
C PHE A 141 8.05 18.01 3.08
N TYR A 142 8.51 17.82 4.33
CA TYR A 142 7.66 17.74 5.53
C TYR A 142 7.77 18.96 6.45
N GLY A 143 8.66 19.93 6.14
CA GLY A 143 8.77 21.21 6.84
C GLY A 143 9.29 21.14 8.26
N ARG A 144 9.96 20.01 8.65
CA ARG A 144 10.51 19.80 9.99
C ARG A 144 11.74 18.88 9.95
N GLU A 145 12.56 18.96 10.99
CA GLU A 145 13.65 18.00 11.18
C GLU A 145 13.11 16.59 11.40
N HIS A 146 13.85 15.60 10.91
CA HIS A 146 13.48 14.20 11.12
C HIS A 146 13.67 13.81 12.59
N PRO A 147 12.63 13.28 13.30
CA PRO A 147 12.72 13.04 14.74
C PRO A 147 13.64 11.87 15.14
N ALA A 148 13.97 10.97 14.23
CA ALA A 148 14.86 9.82 14.47
C ALA A 148 15.74 9.50 13.23
N PRO A 149 16.65 10.40 12.81
CA PRO A 149 17.41 10.22 11.57
C PRO A 149 18.30 8.98 11.57
N ALA A 150 18.79 8.54 12.73
CA ALA A 150 19.59 7.32 12.86
C ALA A 150 18.85 6.03 12.46
N LEU A 151 17.51 6.04 12.41
CA LEU A 151 16.72 4.89 12.00
C LEU A 151 16.49 4.81 10.48
N LEU A 152 16.76 5.88 9.73
CA LEU A 152 16.52 5.92 8.28
C LEU A 152 17.35 4.90 7.51
N GLU A 153 18.61 4.70 7.92
CA GLU A 153 19.50 3.76 7.23
C GLU A 153 19.02 2.32 7.33
N GLN A 154 18.52 1.91 8.51
CA GLN A 154 18.04 0.54 8.74
C GLN A 154 16.63 0.28 8.23
N ALA A 155 15.84 1.33 7.94
CA ALA A 155 14.49 1.18 7.42
C ALA A 155 14.52 0.58 6.01
N VAL A 156 13.74 -0.47 5.78
CA VAL A 156 13.55 -1.08 4.47
C VAL A 156 12.28 -0.52 3.84
N TYR A 157 12.38 -0.10 2.58
CA TYR A 157 11.22 0.35 1.84
C TYR A 157 10.28 -0.82 1.52
N GLY A 158 9.06 -0.74 2.00
CA GLY A 158 8.09 -1.84 2.03
C GLY A 158 7.30 -2.01 0.74
N LEU A 159 7.95 -2.05 -0.42
CA LEU A 159 7.38 -2.41 -1.71
C LEU A 159 7.71 -3.88 -2.03
N PRO A 160 6.81 -4.84 -1.72
CA PRO A 160 7.11 -6.28 -1.74
C PRO A 160 7.62 -6.78 -3.08
N GLU A 161 7.04 -6.35 -4.17
CA GLU A 161 7.36 -6.76 -5.53
C GLU A 161 8.78 -6.32 -5.97
N TRP A 162 9.38 -5.39 -5.23
CA TRP A 162 10.71 -4.85 -5.55
C TRP A 162 11.77 -5.16 -4.49
N TYR A 163 11.40 -5.16 -3.20
CA TYR A 163 12.32 -5.29 -2.07
C TYR A 163 12.08 -6.54 -1.19
N ARG A 164 11.47 -7.58 -1.74
CA ARG A 164 11.10 -8.81 -0.99
C ARG A 164 12.25 -9.40 -0.17
N ALA A 165 13.46 -9.48 -0.75
CA ALA A 165 14.61 -10.06 -0.09
C ALA A 165 15.05 -9.24 1.14
N ASP A 166 14.94 -7.92 1.08
CA ASP A 166 15.30 -7.00 2.15
C ASP A 166 14.20 -6.98 3.22
N ILE A 167 12.92 -6.98 2.83
CA ILE A 167 11.78 -7.05 3.73
C ILE A 167 11.86 -8.31 4.61
N LYS A 168 12.27 -9.44 4.05
CA LYS A 168 12.42 -10.70 4.78
C LYS A 168 13.39 -10.61 5.96
N LYS A 169 14.37 -9.72 5.89
CA LYS A 169 15.44 -9.54 6.91
C LYS A 169 15.21 -8.31 7.79
N ALA A 170 14.20 -7.49 7.49
CA ALA A 170 13.98 -6.21 8.13
C ALA A 170 13.59 -6.33 9.61
N SER A 171 13.83 -5.26 10.36
CA SER A 171 13.20 -5.02 11.67
C SER A 171 12.29 -3.80 11.64
N LEU A 172 12.59 -2.86 10.73
CA LEU A 172 11.78 -1.67 10.46
C LEU A 172 11.43 -1.63 8.98
N ILE A 173 10.14 -1.63 8.66
CA ILE A 173 9.62 -1.52 7.30
C ILE A 173 8.89 -0.19 7.17
N ALA A 174 9.26 0.62 6.17
CA ALA A 174 8.56 1.83 5.77
C ALA A 174 7.58 1.51 4.63
N SER A 175 6.31 1.39 4.95
CA SER A 175 5.28 1.10 3.95
C SER A 175 5.10 2.28 2.99
N PRO A 176 5.11 2.07 1.67
CA PRO A 176 4.97 3.13 0.67
C PRO A 176 3.69 3.95 0.80
N GLY A 177 3.68 5.16 0.28
CA GLY A 177 2.47 5.91 0.06
C GLY A 177 1.61 5.34 -1.06
N CYS A 178 0.33 5.71 -1.08
CA CYS A 178 -0.61 5.19 -2.07
C CYS A 178 -0.26 5.62 -3.51
N TYR A 179 0.04 6.90 -3.75
CA TYR A 179 0.52 7.36 -5.05
C TYR A 179 1.87 6.74 -5.45
N PRO A 180 2.89 6.70 -4.55
CA PRO A 180 4.12 5.97 -4.86
C PRO A 180 3.87 4.54 -5.33
N THR A 181 3.01 3.78 -4.66
CA THR A 181 2.67 2.41 -5.09
C THR A 181 2.09 2.37 -6.50
N SER A 182 1.14 3.27 -6.83
CA SER A 182 0.50 3.31 -8.14
C SER A 182 1.42 3.77 -9.28
N ILE A 183 2.50 4.51 -8.96
CA ILE A 183 3.45 5.07 -9.92
C ILE A 183 4.69 4.17 -10.03
N LEU A 184 5.24 3.72 -8.91
CA LEU A 184 6.50 2.96 -8.89
C LEU A 184 6.35 1.60 -9.55
N LEU A 185 5.33 0.82 -9.20
CA LEU A 185 5.14 -0.51 -9.78
C LEU A 185 5.08 -0.48 -11.32
N PRO A 186 4.36 0.44 -11.97
CA PRO A 186 4.42 0.54 -13.43
C PRO A 186 5.75 1.01 -14.00
N VAL A 187 6.48 1.91 -13.33
CA VAL A 187 7.64 2.60 -13.93
C VAL A 187 8.97 1.91 -13.65
N LEU A 188 9.15 1.33 -12.47
CA LEU A 188 10.41 0.72 -12.04
C LEU A 188 10.99 -0.32 -13.02
N PRO A 189 10.22 -1.29 -13.55
CA PRO A 189 10.75 -2.26 -14.49
C PRO A 189 11.25 -1.64 -15.78
N LEU A 190 10.50 -0.65 -16.28
CA LEU A 190 10.81 0.03 -17.55
C LEU A 190 12.09 0.87 -17.45
N LEU A 191 12.27 1.60 -16.34
CA LEU A 191 13.50 2.37 -16.08
C LEU A 191 14.70 1.43 -15.89
N LYS A 192 14.56 0.39 -15.08
CA LYS A 192 15.63 -0.59 -14.84
C LYS A 192 16.07 -1.30 -16.11
N ALA A 193 15.13 -1.56 -17.02
CA ALA A 193 15.42 -2.16 -18.32
C ALA A 193 15.96 -1.15 -19.36
N GLY A 194 16.02 0.15 -19.05
CA GLY A 194 16.43 1.20 -19.99
C GLY A 194 15.48 1.38 -21.18
N LEU A 195 14.21 0.99 -21.04
CA LEU A 195 13.21 1.10 -22.10
C LEU A 195 12.63 2.51 -22.22
N VAL A 196 12.62 3.26 -21.09
CA VAL A 196 12.13 4.65 -21.04
C VAL A 196 13.20 5.59 -20.56
N ARG A 197 13.11 6.85 -20.96
CA ARG A 197 14.02 7.91 -20.52
C ARG A 197 13.77 8.26 -19.04
N SER A 198 14.80 8.67 -18.34
CA SER A 198 14.74 9.14 -16.94
C SER A 198 14.24 10.58 -16.78
N ASN A 199 14.02 11.30 -17.86
CA ASN A 199 13.52 12.67 -17.90
C ASN A 199 12.20 12.77 -18.67
N GLY A 200 11.42 13.83 -18.37
CA GLY A 200 10.14 14.07 -19.00
C GLY A 200 9.04 13.06 -18.65
N LEU A 201 9.16 12.42 -17.46
CA LEU A 201 8.11 11.58 -16.92
C LEU A 201 6.98 12.45 -16.36
N ILE A 202 5.76 12.11 -16.70
CA ILE A 202 4.56 12.79 -16.22
C ILE A 202 3.63 11.74 -15.63
N ALA A 203 3.07 12.02 -14.45
CA ALA A 203 2.05 11.21 -13.79
C ALA A 203 0.85 12.08 -13.42
N ASP A 204 -0.31 11.74 -13.96
CA ASP A 204 -1.60 12.26 -13.54
C ASP A 204 -2.33 11.18 -12.75
N SER A 205 -2.77 11.52 -11.54
CA SER A 205 -3.43 10.54 -10.67
C SER A 205 -4.72 11.09 -10.10
N LEU A 206 -5.78 10.30 -10.19
CA LEU A 206 -7.09 10.56 -9.59
C LEU A 206 -7.19 9.74 -8.30
N SER A 207 -7.52 10.37 -7.17
CA SER A 207 -7.62 9.68 -5.87
C SER A 207 -8.94 9.93 -5.18
N GLY A 208 -9.49 8.88 -4.58
CA GLY A 208 -10.61 9.00 -3.65
C GLY A 208 -10.24 9.71 -2.34
N VAL A 209 -11.27 10.25 -1.68
CA VAL A 209 -11.16 11.15 -0.52
C VAL A 209 -10.53 10.51 0.72
N THR A 210 -10.61 9.19 0.88
CA THR A 210 -10.05 8.49 2.05
C THR A 210 -8.52 8.60 2.13
N GLY A 211 -7.83 8.95 1.03
CA GLY A 211 -6.40 9.22 0.99
C GLY A 211 -5.95 10.38 1.88
N ALA A 212 -6.83 11.32 2.17
CA ALA A 212 -6.59 12.44 3.09
C ALA A 212 -6.58 12.04 4.57
N GLY A 213 -7.04 10.80 4.89
CA GLY A 213 -7.24 10.36 6.26
C GLY A 213 -8.54 10.92 6.88
N ARG A 214 -8.72 10.66 8.18
CA ARG A 214 -9.94 11.04 8.93
C ARG A 214 -9.83 12.46 9.49
N LYS A 215 -9.47 13.42 8.63
CA LYS A 215 -9.39 14.83 9.01
C LYS A 215 -10.72 15.55 8.83
N VAL A 216 -11.03 16.49 9.72
CA VAL A 216 -12.16 17.39 9.60
C VAL A 216 -11.64 18.70 8.98
N GLU A 217 -11.71 18.80 7.67
CA GLU A 217 -11.31 19.97 6.88
C GLU A 217 -12.43 20.28 5.88
N LEU A 218 -12.64 21.56 5.56
CA LEU A 218 -13.70 22.01 4.65
C LEU A 218 -13.65 21.25 3.31
N ASP A 219 -12.48 21.08 2.78
CA ASP A 219 -12.20 20.41 1.51
C ASP A 219 -12.70 18.95 1.44
N TYR A 220 -12.94 18.31 2.57
CA TYR A 220 -13.35 16.90 2.66
C TYR A 220 -14.78 16.71 3.17
N LEU A 221 -15.52 17.80 3.40
CA LEU A 221 -16.94 17.72 3.72
C LEU A 221 -17.73 17.19 2.51
N PHE A 222 -18.79 16.45 2.75
CA PHE A 222 -19.57 15.83 1.69
C PHE A 222 -20.04 16.85 0.63
N ALA A 223 -20.56 17.99 1.06
CA ALA A 223 -21.04 19.03 0.16
C ALA A 223 -19.93 19.70 -0.70
N GLU A 224 -18.69 19.64 -0.26
CA GLU A 224 -17.54 20.22 -0.96
C GLU A 224 -16.82 19.20 -1.87
N CYS A 225 -16.89 17.90 -1.51
CA CYS A 225 -16.27 16.82 -2.27
C CYS A 225 -17.20 16.22 -3.33
N ASN A 226 -18.49 16.13 -3.01
CA ASN A 226 -19.45 15.46 -3.88
C ASN A 226 -19.56 16.20 -5.21
N GLU A 227 -19.61 15.44 -6.33
CA GLU A 227 -19.69 16.00 -7.70
C GLU A 227 -18.53 16.94 -8.07
N SER A 228 -17.40 16.89 -7.33
CA SER A 228 -16.24 17.76 -7.51
C SER A 228 -14.98 16.94 -7.87
N ALA A 229 -14.27 17.36 -8.93
CA ALA A 229 -12.94 16.87 -9.25
C ALA A 229 -11.98 18.05 -9.33
N ARG A 230 -10.85 17.99 -8.59
CA ARG A 230 -9.91 19.12 -8.54
C ARG A 230 -8.47 18.65 -8.37
N PRO A 231 -7.49 19.37 -8.98
CA PRO A 231 -6.09 19.17 -8.68
C PRO A 231 -5.77 19.73 -7.28
N TYR A 232 -4.72 19.19 -6.65
CA TYR A 232 -4.23 19.69 -5.38
C TYR A 232 -2.71 19.50 -5.25
N ALA A 233 -2.09 20.22 -4.31
CA ALA A 233 -0.65 20.13 -3.99
C ALA A 233 0.29 20.20 -5.21
N ILE A 234 -0.04 21.03 -6.21
CA ILE A 234 0.79 21.27 -7.38
C ILE A 234 1.66 22.52 -7.12
N PRO A 235 2.94 22.52 -7.50
CA PRO A 235 3.68 21.43 -8.17
C PRO A 235 4.36 20.47 -7.21
N LYS A 236 4.22 20.63 -5.87
CA LYS A 236 5.01 19.92 -4.87
C LYS A 236 4.13 19.13 -3.89
N HIS A 237 3.78 17.89 -4.27
CA HIS A 237 3.12 16.95 -3.37
C HIS A 237 4.17 16.20 -2.53
N ARG A 238 3.85 15.87 -1.26
CA ARG A 238 4.78 15.17 -0.34
C ARG A 238 5.31 13.84 -0.88
N HIS A 239 4.47 13.07 -1.57
CA HIS A 239 4.87 11.78 -2.16
C HIS A 239 5.87 11.92 -3.32
N LEU A 240 6.06 13.13 -3.86
CA LEU A 240 7.01 13.35 -4.96
C LEU A 240 8.44 12.97 -4.55
N SER A 241 8.87 13.36 -3.34
CA SER A 241 10.19 13.01 -2.82
C SER A 241 10.45 11.51 -2.76
N GLU A 242 9.45 10.75 -2.32
CA GLU A 242 9.48 9.29 -2.23
C GLU A 242 9.53 8.64 -3.62
N ILE A 243 8.72 9.13 -4.55
CA ILE A 243 8.67 8.63 -5.92
C ILE A 243 10.02 8.86 -6.62
N GLU A 244 10.53 10.08 -6.58
CA GLU A 244 11.78 10.45 -7.25
C GLU A 244 12.99 9.73 -6.65
N GLU A 245 13.06 9.54 -5.33
CA GLU A 245 14.11 8.75 -4.69
C GLU A 245 14.12 7.31 -5.22
N GLN A 246 12.97 6.64 -5.23
CA GLN A 246 12.87 5.25 -5.69
C GLN A 246 13.13 5.08 -7.20
N LEU A 247 12.63 6.00 -8.01
CA LEU A 247 12.90 6.01 -9.46
C LEU A 247 14.39 6.27 -9.76
N SER A 248 15.02 7.17 -9.03
CA SER A 248 16.43 7.50 -9.16
C SER A 248 17.32 6.30 -8.80
N LEU A 249 16.99 5.58 -7.73
CA LEU A 249 17.68 4.34 -7.35
C LEU A 249 17.59 3.28 -8.45
N ALA A 250 16.42 3.12 -9.06
CA ALA A 250 16.23 2.13 -10.12
C ALA A 250 16.94 2.52 -11.44
N ALA A 251 16.96 3.81 -11.76
CA ALA A 251 17.60 4.34 -12.97
C ALA A 251 19.11 4.49 -12.83
N GLY A 252 19.69 4.47 -11.61
CA GLY A 252 21.10 4.75 -11.34
C GLY A 252 21.51 6.21 -11.61
N GLN A 253 20.55 7.11 -11.75
CA GLN A 253 20.74 8.55 -11.98
C GLN A 253 19.52 9.33 -11.48
N ALA A 254 19.67 10.65 -11.29
CA ALA A 254 18.57 11.49 -10.84
C ALA A 254 17.38 11.44 -11.82
N VAL A 255 16.20 11.22 -11.26
CA VAL A 255 14.91 11.24 -11.97
C VAL A 255 14.04 12.33 -11.37
N VAL A 256 13.46 13.15 -12.24
CA VAL A 256 12.49 14.19 -11.89
C VAL A 256 11.17 13.86 -12.56
N LEU A 257 10.10 13.87 -11.77
CA LEU A 257 8.76 13.52 -12.21
C LEU A 257 7.84 14.74 -12.10
N GLN A 258 7.13 15.09 -13.17
CA GLN A 258 5.98 15.97 -13.05
C GLN A 258 4.78 15.18 -12.52
N PHE A 259 4.26 15.59 -11.36
CA PHE A 259 3.17 14.90 -10.70
C PHE A 259 1.95 15.80 -10.49
N SER A 260 0.80 15.39 -10.99
CA SER A 260 -0.47 16.10 -10.89
C SER A 260 -1.52 15.22 -10.20
N PRO A 261 -1.62 15.28 -8.86
CA PRO A 261 -2.68 14.56 -8.14
C PRO A 261 -4.01 15.32 -8.21
N HIS A 262 -5.09 14.56 -8.32
CA HIS A 262 -6.46 15.06 -8.31
C HIS A 262 -7.30 14.34 -7.26
N LEU A 263 -8.15 15.08 -6.58
CA LEU A 263 -9.20 14.54 -5.71
C LEU A 263 -10.47 14.37 -6.54
N ILE A 264 -11.10 13.19 -6.44
CA ILE A 264 -12.36 12.87 -7.11
C ILE A 264 -13.40 12.38 -6.10
N PRO A 265 -14.73 12.48 -6.42
CA PRO A 265 -15.80 12.22 -5.47
C PRO A 265 -16.10 10.71 -5.32
N VAL A 266 -15.07 9.93 -5.00
CA VAL A 266 -15.19 8.51 -4.64
C VAL A 266 -14.52 8.26 -3.30
N ASN A 267 -14.97 7.25 -2.57
CA ASN A 267 -14.36 6.95 -1.27
C ASN A 267 -12.95 6.37 -1.42
N ARG A 268 -12.77 5.36 -2.29
CA ARG A 268 -11.53 4.61 -2.47
C ARG A 268 -11.18 4.49 -3.94
N GLY A 269 -9.92 4.27 -4.20
CA GLY A 269 -9.34 4.03 -5.50
C GLY A 269 -8.35 5.12 -5.90
N ILE A 270 -7.28 4.71 -6.57
CA ILE A 270 -6.38 5.59 -7.32
C ILE A 270 -6.31 5.05 -8.73
N LEU A 271 -6.55 5.94 -9.71
CA LEU A 271 -6.25 5.70 -11.11
C LEU A 271 -5.10 6.63 -11.51
N THR A 272 -4.00 6.05 -11.97
CA THR A 272 -2.83 6.80 -12.43
C THR A 272 -2.61 6.59 -13.92
N THR A 273 -2.40 7.68 -14.65
CA THR A 273 -1.95 7.68 -16.05
C THR A 273 -0.56 8.28 -16.13
N LEU A 274 0.37 7.53 -16.72
CA LEU A 274 1.77 7.90 -16.87
C LEU A 274 2.06 8.13 -18.36
N TYR A 275 2.76 9.23 -18.66
CA TYR A 275 3.22 9.56 -20.00
C TYR A 275 4.74 9.48 -20.02
N LEU A 276 5.27 8.47 -20.70
CA LEU A 276 6.68 8.14 -20.71
C LEU A 276 7.24 8.27 -22.11
N SER A 277 8.49 8.71 -22.23
CA SER A 277 9.22 8.77 -23.50
C SER A 277 10.08 7.52 -23.64
N PRO A 278 9.92 6.70 -24.70
CA PRO A 278 10.83 5.61 -24.98
C PRO A 278 12.28 6.11 -25.12
N ALA A 279 13.24 5.34 -24.62
CA ALA A 279 14.65 5.67 -24.75
C ALA A 279 15.17 5.45 -26.17
N LYS A 280 14.57 4.49 -26.89
CA LYS A 280 14.81 4.09 -28.28
C LYS A 280 13.47 3.70 -28.93
N PRO A 281 13.41 3.54 -30.26
CA PRO A 281 12.24 2.92 -30.88
C PRO A 281 11.86 1.64 -30.15
N LEU A 282 10.62 1.54 -29.69
CA LEU A 282 10.15 0.50 -28.78
C LEU A 282 8.99 -0.27 -29.44
N ALA A 283 9.05 -1.60 -29.40
CA ALA A 283 7.95 -2.46 -29.80
C ALA A 283 7.09 -2.88 -28.60
N GLY A 284 5.80 -3.11 -28.83
CA GLY A 284 4.87 -3.53 -27.79
C GLY A 284 5.28 -4.80 -27.05
N ASP A 285 5.85 -5.77 -27.76
CA ASP A 285 6.34 -7.04 -27.20
C ASP A 285 7.47 -6.85 -26.18
N GLN A 286 8.34 -5.85 -26.37
CA GLN A 286 9.43 -5.56 -25.43
C GLN A 286 8.88 -5.06 -24.10
N ILE A 287 7.80 -4.28 -24.12
CA ILE A 287 7.12 -3.80 -22.93
C ILE A 287 6.43 -4.96 -22.20
N ALA A 288 5.70 -5.80 -22.95
CA ALA A 288 5.03 -6.98 -22.43
C ALA A 288 6.02 -7.93 -21.76
N GLN A 289 7.15 -8.24 -22.42
CA GLN A 289 8.21 -9.10 -21.86
C GLN A 289 8.83 -8.49 -20.61
N CYS A 290 9.05 -7.17 -20.57
CA CYS A 290 9.58 -6.47 -19.41
C CYS A 290 8.66 -6.65 -18.19
N TYR A 291 7.37 -6.39 -18.36
CA TYR A 291 6.40 -6.57 -17.27
C TYR A 291 6.19 -8.03 -16.88
N GLN A 292 6.13 -8.94 -17.86
CA GLN A 292 6.00 -10.37 -17.57
C GLN A 292 7.20 -10.90 -16.77
N LYS A 293 8.41 -10.47 -17.11
CA LYS A 293 9.63 -10.81 -16.35
C LYS A 293 9.59 -10.25 -14.92
N ALA A 294 9.10 -9.03 -14.76
CA ALA A 294 9.05 -8.39 -13.44
C ALA A 294 7.92 -8.93 -12.57
N TYR A 295 6.75 -9.18 -13.15
CA TYR A 295 5.50 -9.35 -12.40
C TYR A 295 4.71 -10.61 -12.73
N GLY A 296 5.15 -11.44 -13.66
CA GLY A 296 4.40 -12.63 -14.09
C GLY A 296 4.13 -13.65 -12.97
N GLN A 297 4.87 -13.59 -11.87
CA GLN A 297 4.67 -14.45 -10.70
C GLN A 297 4.20 -13.68 -9.44
N GLU A 298 3.90 -12.38 -9.59
CA GLU A 298 3.51 -11.55 -8.46
C GLU A 298 2.01 -11.69 -8.18
N PRO A 299 1.61 -12.16 -6.98
CA PRO A 299 0.22 -12.54 -6.72
C PRO A 299 -0.74 -11.34 -6.71
N PHE A 300 -0.22 -10.14 -6.52
CA PHE A 300 -1.01 -8.92 -6.41
C PHE A 300 -0.85 -7.95 -7.58
N VAL A 301 -0.07 -8.32 -8.62
CA VAL A 301 0.04 -7.53 -9.85
C VAL A 301 -0.71 -8.21 -10.97
N ARG A 302 -1.71 -7.53 -11.51
CA ARG A 302 -2.47 -7.98 -12.67
C ARG A 302 -2.07 -7.18 -13.89
N LEU A 303 -1.38 -7.81 -14.82
CA LEU A 303 -1.10 -7.24 -16.13
C LEU A 303 -2.33 -7.44 -17.02
N LEU A 304 -2.88 -6.35 -17.55
CA LEU A 304 -4.08 -6.42 -18.39
C LEU A 304 -3.69 -6.61 -19.86
N GLU A 305 -4.36 -7.54 -20.52
CA GLU A 305 -4.11 -7.91 -21.90
C GLU A 305 -5.12 -7.28 -22.87
N GLY A 306 -4.77 -7.24 -24.16
CA GLY A 306 -5.63 -6.75 -25.25
C GLY A 306 -6.07 -5.31 -25.02
N GLU A 307 -7.36 -5.05 -25.17
CA GLU A 307 -7.96 -3.70 -25.02
C GLU A 307 -8.37 -3.35 -23.59
N ALA A 308 -8.14 -4.25 -22.61
CA ALA A 308 -8.52 -4.00 -21.21
C ALA A 308 -7.74 -2.83 -20.62
N LEU A 309 -8.43 -2.02 -19.82
CA LEU A 309 -7.88 -0.87 -19.09
C LEU A 309 -8.16 -1.00 -17.60
N PRO A 310 -7.29 -0.44 -16.74
CA PRO A 310 -7.49 -0.46 -15.29
C PRO A 310 -8.74 0.31 -14.86
N ASP A 311 -9.46 -0.24 -13.89
CA ASP A 311 -10.64 0.40 -13.32
C ASP A 311 -10.62 0.28 -11.79
N THR A 312 -10.80 1.39 -11.09
CA THR A 312 -10.77 1.42 -9.61
C THR A 312 -11.80 0.51 -8.96
N LYS A 313 -12.97 0.28 -9.59
CA LYS A 313 -14.00 -0.63 -9.06
C LYS A 313 -13.53 -2.09 -8.97
N ASN A 314 -12.61 -2.52 -9.86
CA ASN A 314 -12.11 -3.90 -9.91
C ASN A 314 -11.07 -4.18 -8.81
N VAL A 315 -10.43 -3.14 -8.28
CA VAL A 315 -9.36 -3.23 -7.28
C VAL A 315 -9.77 -2.75 -5.89
N THR A 316 -10.87 -2.00 -5.77
CA THR A 316 -11.37 -1.52 -4.48
C THR A 316 -11.65 -2.68 -3.52
N GLY A 317 -11.12 -2.58 -2.29
CA GLY A 317 -11.20 -3.62 -1.26
C GLY A 317 -10.21 -4.78 -1.43
N THR A 318 -9.38 -4.76 -2.49
CA THR A 318 -8.37 -5.81 -2.76
C THR A 318 -6.94 -5.29 -2.57
N ASN A 319 -5.99 -6.22 -2.36
CA ASN A 319 -4.56 -5.88 -2.34
C ASN A 319 -3.92 -5.93 -3.73
N ARG A 320 -4.69 -5.68 -4.80
CA ARG A 320 -4.22 -5.78 -6.19
C ARG A 320 -3.90 -4.43 -6.79
N ILE A 321 -2.96 -4.45 -7.74
CA ILE A 321 -2.76 -3.40 -8.74
C ILE A 321 -3.08 -3.96 -10.12
N GLU A 322 -3.83 -3.23 -10.92
CA GLU A 322 -3.97 -3.47 -12.35
C GLU A 322 -3.02 -2.54 -13.11
N ILE A 323 -2.33 -3.08 -14.13
CA ILE A 323 -1.40 -2.33 -15.00
C ILE A 323 -1.73 -2.63 -16.45
N ALA A 324 -1.88 -1.57 -17.26
CA ALA A 324 -2.01 -1.65 -18.71
C ALA A 324 -1.07 -0.64 -19.37
N TRP A 325 -0.75 -0.85 -20.64
CA TRP A 325 0.09 0.08 -21.41
C TRP A 325 -0.35 0.18 -22.87
N ARG A 326 -0.07 1.33 -23.47
CA ARG A 326 -0.30 1.57 -24.92
C ARG A 326 0.86 2.40 -25.45
N LEU A 327 1.40 1.96 -26.58
CA LEU A 327 2.36 2.75 -27.34
C LEU A 327 1.57 3.58 -28.35
N ASP A 328 1.51 4.90 -28.14
CA ASP A 328 0.92 5.83 -29.12
C ASP A 328 1.97 6.15 -30.20
N VAL A 329 1.89 5.44 -31.31
CA VAL A 329 2.82 5.62 -32.43
C VAL A 329 2.75 7.00 -33.07
N ARG A 330 1.62 7.70 -32.95
CA ARG A 330 1.39 9.04 -33.49
C ARG A 330 2.19 10.10 -32.70
N THR A 331 2.27 9.97 -31.38
CA THR A 331 3.00 10.89 -30.48
C THR A 331 4.37 10.36 -30.10
N GLY A 332 4.65 9.10 -30.36
CA GLY A 332 5.87 8.41 -29.92
C GLY A 332 5.94 8.19 -28.39
N ARG A 333 4.81 8.32 -27.68
CA ARG A 333 4.76 8.16 -26.22
C ARG A 333 4.28 6.78 -25.81
N LEU A 334 4.86 6.27 -24.74
CA LEU A 334 4.33 5.14 -23.99
C LEU A 334 3.39 5.67 -22.90
N ILE A 335 2.13 5.28 -22.98
CA ILE A 335 1.11 5.57 -21.95
C ILE A 335 0.98 4.32 -21.08
N VAL A 336 1.24 4.45 -19.78
CA VAL A 336 1.05 3.37 -18.80
C VAL A 336 -0.01 3.78 -17.80
N MET A 337 -0.94 2.88 -17.52
CA MET A 337 -2.05 3.14 -16.63
C MET A 337 -2.07 2.12 -15.51
N SER A 338 -2.44 2.54 -14.31
CA SER A 338 -2.61 1.64 -13.17
C SER A 338 -3.81 2.02 -12.31
N ALA A 339 -4.41 1.02 -11.66
CA ALA A 339 -5.43 1.23 -10.65
C ALA A 339 -5.12 0.43 -9.38
N ILE A 340 -5.32 1.02 -8.21
CA ILE A 340 -5.21 0.39 -6.89
C ILE A 340 -6.31 0.87 -5.95
N ASP A 341 -6.57 0.12 -4.88
CA ASP A 341 -7.24 0.65 -3.69
C ASP A 341 -6.22 1.43 -2.85
N ASN A 342 -6.45 2.73 -2.63
CA ASN A 342 -5.52 3.61 -1.92
C ASN A 342 -5.35 3.28 -0.43
N ILE A 343 -6.29 2.56 0.19
CA ILE A 343 -6.25 2.15 1.60
C ILE A 343 -5.73 0.72 1.76
N THR A 344 -6.00 -0.15 0.77
CA THR A 344 -5.56 -1.56 0.81
C THR A 344 -4.18 -1.69 0.16
N LYS A 345 -4.05 -1.85 -1.15
CA LYS A 345 -2.74 -1.96 -1.82
C LYS A 345 -1.89 -0.71 -1.65
N GLY A 346 -2.51 0.46 -1.56
CA GLY A 346 -1.83 1.73 -1.33
C GLY A 346 -1.36 1.98 0.11
N ALA A 347 -1.75 1.15 1.09
CA ALA A 347 -1.40 1.34 2.51
C ALA A 347 -1.45 0.01 3.29
N SER A 348 -2.59 -0.32 3.89
CA SER A 348 -2.72 -1.35 4.93
C SER A 348 -2.53 -2.77 4.39
N GLY A 349 -3.06 -3.08 3.21
CA GLY A 349 -2.88 -4.40 2.58
C GLY A 349 -1.42 -4.65 2.22
N GLN A 350 -0.72 -3.65 1.68
CA GLN A 350 0.72 -3.74 1.40
C GLN A 350 1.55 -3.90 2.68
N ALA A 351 1.15 -3.24 3.78
CA ALA A 351 1.78 -3.43 5.08
C ALA A 351 1.60 -4.85 5.61
N VAL A 352 0.41 -5.46 5.45
CA VAL A 352 0.16 -6.87 5.80
C VAL A 352 0.92 -7.81 4.87
N GLN A 353 1.00 -7.54 3.56
CA GLN A 353 1.82 -8.29 2.62
C GLN A 353 3.30 -8.29 3.05
N SER A 354 3.83 -7.15 3.45
CA SER A 354 5.19 -7.01 3.99
C SER A 354 5.36 -7.78 5.30
N MET A 355 4.38 -7.76 6.19
CA MET A 355 4.37 -8.59 7.41
C MET A 355 4.43 -10.08 7.08
N ASN A 356 3.67 -10.54 6.10
CA ASN A 356 3.67 -11.95 5.69
C ASN A 356 5.05 -12.40 5.26
N ILE A 357 5.74 -11.61 4.43
CA ILE A 357 7.12 -11.87 4.00
C ILE A 357 8.07 -11.88 5.20
N LEU A 358 7.98 -10.87 6.06
CA LEU A 358 8.80 -10.71 7.26
C LEU A 358 8.67 -11.88 8.24
N CYS A 359 7.46 -12.43 8.36
CA CYS A 359 7.13 -13.53 9.26
C CYS A 359 7.25 -14.91 8.62
N GLY A 360 7.60 -15.01 7.32
CA GLY A 360 7.70 -16.25 6.59
C GLY A 360 6.35 -16.93 6.34
N PHE A 361 5.26 -16.18 6.31
CA PHE A 361 3.94 -16.65 5.93
C PHE A 361 3.76 -16.67 4.39
N PRO A 362 2.77 -17.41 3.86
CA PRO A 362 2.34 -17.20 2.49
C PRO A 362 2.00 -15.72 2.28
N GLU A 363 2.56 -15.11 1.24
CA GLU A 363 2.45 -13.66 1.01
C GLU A 363 0.99 -13.19 0.87
N THR A 364 0.12 -14.07 0.40
CA THR A 364 -1.31 -13.84 0.18
C THR A 364 -2.18 -14.06 1.42
N ALA A 365 -1.62 -14.53 2.53
CA ALA A 365 -2.42 -14.86 3.72
C ALA A 365 -3.18 -13.63 4.24
N GLY A 366 -4.50 -13.78 4.43
CA GLY A 366 -5.39 -12.72 4.91
C GLY A 366 -5.63 -11.58 3.90
N LEU A 367 -5.18 -11.72 2.64
CA LEU A 367 -5.28 -10.67 1.61
C LEU A 367 -6.05 -11.11 0.36
N ILE A 368 -6.45 -12.40 0.29
CA ILE A 368 -7.28 -12.98 -0.77
C ILE A 368 -8.55 -13.52 -0.14
#